data_2c94702a387ab3b97c9042ea813f5a91
#
_entry.id   2c94702a387ab3b97c9042ea813f5a91
#
_cell.length_a   1.000
_cell.length_b   1.000
_cell.length_c   1.000
_cell.angle_alpha   90.00
_cell.angle_beta   90.00
_cell.angle_gamma   90.00
#
_symmetry.space_group_name_H-M   'P 1'
#
loop_
_entity.id
_entity.type
_entity.pdbx_description
1 polymer ?
#
loop_
_entity_poly.entity_id
_entity_poly.type
_entity_poly.pdbx_seq_one_letter_code
_entity_poly.pdbx_strand_id
1 'polypeptide(L)'
;MKLMLVFTVLCLIVSCSNDGDTPATADGSQLSGAVRMDGSSTVFPISEAVAEEYLAVQPRVRVTVGVSGTGGGFKKFLNQEIDINAASRPIKASENQRASTSGIKYIEIPVAFDGLSVVVNPENSWVDFLTVAELNLIWKPDSPVTTWADVRSGWPDEPIRLYGPGTDSGTFDYFTGTINGKEQASRADFTASEDDNVLVQGISGDTYALGYFGYAYYSENAEKLKIVPIDGGKGPIAPTQKTINNGSYSPLSRPIYIYANATALDQPQVSSFISFYLDNAGILAQEVGYI
;
A
#
# COMPACT_ATOMS: atom_id res chain seq x y z
N MET A 1 -69.88 -28.81 -54.23
CA MET A 1 -70.75 -29.49 -53.27
C MET A 1 -69.88 -30.26 -52.32
N LYS A 2 -69.44 -29.66 -51.21
CA LYS A 2 -68.94 -30.31 -49.98
C LYS A 2 -68.95 -29.29 -48.83
N LEU A 3 -69.71 -29.63 -47.84
CA LEU A 3 -70.13 -28.92 -46.69
C LEU A 3 -68.93 -28.79 -45.73
N MET A 4 -68.65 -27.58 -45.28
CA MET A 4 -67.59 -27.26 -44.30
C MET A 4 -68.25 -27.06 -42.94
N LEU A 5 -67.99 -27.98 -42.02
CA LEU A 5 -68.49 -27.99 -40.64
C LEU A 5 -67.51 -27.16 -39.77
N VAL A 6 -68.04 -26.06 -39.19
CA VAL A 6 -67.29 -25.24 -38.24
C VAL A 6 -67.55 -25.81 -36.83
N PHE A 7 -66.47 -26.26 -36.17
CA PHE A 7 -66.52 -26.66 -34.76
C PHE A 7 -65.98 -25.51 -33.92
N THR A 8 -66.87 -24.90 -33.16
CA THR A 8 -66.52 -23.86 -32.20
C THR A 8 -66.17 -24.56 -30.87
N VAL A 9 -64.89 -24.52 -30.46
CA VAL A 9 -64.45 -24.99 -29.15
C VAL A 9 -64.44 -23.80 -28.19
N LEU A 10 -65.27 -23.86 -27.18
CA LEU A 10 -65.34 -22.92 -26.06
C LEU A 10 -64.34 -23.34 -24.97
N CYS A 11 -63.19 -22.66 -24.87
CA CYS A 11 -62.25 -22.85 -23.78
C CYS A 11 -62.65 -22.04 -22.53
N LEU A 12 -63.07 -22.73 -21.49
CA LEU A 12 -63.21 -22.19 -20.14
C LEU A 12 -61.85 -21.93 -19.54
N ILE A 13 -61.52 -20.66 -19.26
CA ILE A 13 -60.33 -20.26 -18.51
C ILE A 13 -60.68 -20.39 -17.05
N VAL A 14 -60.09 -21.40 -16.38
CA VAL A 14 -60.06 -21.50 -14.92
C VAL A 14 -58.85 -20.68 -14.43
N SER A 15 -59.13 -19.53 -13.83
CA SER A 15 -58.12 -18.71 -13.15
C SER A 15 -57.85 -19.34 -11.76
N CYS A 16 -56.74 -20.03 -11.59
CA CYS A 16 -56.22 -20.36 -10.26
C CYS A 16 -55.22 -19.25 -9.87
N SER A 17 -55.66 -18.39 -8.97
CA SER A 17 -54.77 -17.54 -8.19
C SER A 17 -54.03 -18.42 -7.19
N ASN A 18 -52.75 -18.62 -7.48
CA ASN A 18 -51.83 -19.25 -6.54
C ASN A 18 -50.98 -18.13 -5.93
N ASP A 19 -51.44 -17.62 -4.77
CA ASP A 19 -50.59 -16.78 -3.89
C ASP A 19 -49.49 -17.67 -3.31
N GLY A 20 -48.47 -17.90 -4.09
CA GLY A 20 -47.19 -18.46 -3.63
C GLY A 20 -46.28 -17.30 -3.27
N ASP A 21 -46.11 -17.03 -1.98
CA ASP A 21 -45.00 -16.26 -1.46
C ASP A 21 -43.71 -16.86 -1.94
N THR A 22 -43.23 -16.40 -3.09
CA THR A 22 -41.82 -16.59 -3.48
C THR A 22 -41.04 -15.57 -2.63
N PRO A 23 -40.06 -16.02 -1.82
CA PRO A 23 -39.20 -15.08 -1.15
C PRO A 23 -38.59 -14.18 -2.23
N ALA A 24 -38.75 -12.88 -2.10
CA ALA A 24 -38.06 -11.90 -2.93
C ALA A 24 -36.56 -12.25 -2.85
N THR A 25 -36.01 -12.80 -3.92
CA THR A 25 -34.56 -12.76 -4.15
C THR A 25 -34.21 -11.30 -4.06
N ALA A 26 -33.37 -10.94 -3.08
CA ALA A 26 -32.81 -9.62 -2.99
C ALA A 26 -32.22 -9.29 -4.35
N ASP A 27 -32.90 -8.43 -5.10
CA ASP A 27 -32.37 -7.81 -6.30
C ASP A 27 -31.15 -7.03 -5.80
N GLY A 28 -29.96 -7.62 -5.97
CA GLY A 28 -28.72 -6.96 -5.67
C GLY A 28 -28.61 -5.76 -6.58
N SER A 29 -29.24 -4.64 -6.18
CA SER A 29 -29.26 -3.42 -6.98
C SER A 29 -27.80 -3.04 -7.26
N GLN A 30 -27.40 -3.23 -8.52
CA GLN A 30 -26.08 -2.84 -8.96
C GLN A 30 -25.92 -1.34 -8.71
N LEU A 31 -25.01 -1.02 -7.81
CA LEU A 31 -24.67 0.36 -7.51
C LEU A 31 -24.06 1.02 -8.75
N SER A 32 -24.18 2.32 -8.84
CA SER A 32 -23.56 3.13 -9.90
C SER A 32 -23.05 4.43 -9.31
N GLY A 33 -22.09 5.05 -9.95
CA GLY A 33 -21.48 6.31 -9.51
C GLY A 33 -19.95 6.26 -9.53
N ALA A 34 -19.35 7.23 -8.86
CA ALA A 34 -17.90 7.32 -8.77
C ALA A 34 -17.43 7.24 -7.31
N VAL A 35 -16.26 6.65 -7.10
CA VAL A 35 -15.48 6.72 -5.88
C VAL A 35 -14.13 7.32 -6.26
N ARG A 36 -13.73 8.39 -5.60
CA ARG A 36 -12.48 9.09 -5.87
C ARG A 36 -11.52 8.89 -4.70
N MET A 37 -10.42 8.23 -4.98
CA MET A 37 -9.35 7.99 -4.03
C MET A 37 -8.03 8.56 -4.57
N ASP A 38 -7.21 9.12 -3.70
CA ASP A 38 -5.90 9.66 -4.06
C ASP A 38 -5.01 9.67 -2.80
N GLY A 39 -3.71 9.78 -2.98
CA GLY A 39 -2.77 9.95 -1.86
C GLY A 39 -1.46 9.20 -2.03
N SER A 40 -1.12 8.41 -1.03
CA SER A 40 0.16 7.74 -0.88
C SER A 40 0.44 6.72 -1.98
N SER A 41 1.61 6.82 -2.61
CA SER A 41 2.16 5.78 -3.51
C SER A 41 2.37 4.44 -2.80
N THR A 42 2.72 4.46 -1.50
CA THR A 42 2.84 3.24 -0.69
C THR A 42 1.50 2.49 -0.56
N VAL A 43 0.38 3.17 -0.44
CA VAL A 43 -0.95 2.54 -0.30
C VAL A 43 -1.57 2.21 -1.66
N PHE A 44 -1.05 2.82 -2.73
CA PHE A 44 -1.58 2.69 -4.09
C PHE A 44 -1.72 1.22 -4.54
N PRO A 45 -0.70 0.32 -4.41
CA PRO A 45 -0.83 -1.05 -4.89
C PRO A 45 -2.00 -1.81 -4.24
N ILE A 46 -2.23 -1.63 -2.93
CA ILE A 46 -3.38 -2.24 -2.24
C ILE A 46 -4.69 -1.68 -2.76
N SER A 47 -4.75 -0.35 -2.89
CA SER A 47 -5.96 0.35 -3.32
C SER A 47 -6.34 0.04 -4.76
N GLU A 48 -5.34 -0.13 -5.64
CA GLU A 48 -5.53 -0.54 -7.03
C GLU A 48 -6.06 -1.97 -7.10
N ALA A 49 -5.44 -2.93 -6.39
CA ALA A 49 -5.90 -4.31 -6.32
C ALA A 49 -7.35 -4.41 -5.80
N VAL A 50 -7.69 -3.67 -4.74
CA VAL A 50 -9.06 -3.62 -4.22
C VAL A 50 -10.03 -3.02 -5.23
N ALA A 51 -9.63 -1.97 -5.96
CA ALA A 51 -10.48 -1.33 -6.96
C ALA A 51 -10.74 -2.25 -8.16
N GLU A 52 -9.75 -3.02 -8.60
CA GLU A 52 -9.87 -4.02 -9.67
C GLU A 52 -10.84 -5.14 -9.29
N GLU A 53 -10.67 -5.74 -8.11
CA GLU A 53 -11.57 -6.79 -7.60
C GLU A 53 -13.00 -6.26 -7.38
N TYR A 54 -13.13 -5.02 -6.88
CA TYR A 54 -14.44 -4.40 -6.68
C TYR A 54 -15.19 -4.18 -7.99
N LEU A 55 -14.50 -3.90 -9.11
CA LEU A 55 -15.10 -3.75 -10.42
C LEU A 55 -15.83 -5.03 -10.87
N ALA A 56 -15.33 -6.22 -10.49
CA ALA A 56 -16.01 -7.49 -10.79
C ALA A 56 -17.34 -7.63 -10.01
N VAL A 57 -17.44 -7.04 -8.82
CA VAL A 57 -18.65 -7.09 -7.97
C VAL A 57 -19.63 -5.99 -8.33
N GLN A 58 -19.15 -4.78 -8.62
CA GLN A 58 -19.96 -3.58 -8.91
C GLN A 58 -19.50 -2.90 -10.22
N PRO A 59 -19.77 -3.49 -11.40
CA PRO A 59 -19.21 -3.04 -12.68
C PRO A 59 -19.69 -1.66 -13.14
N ARG A 60 -20.68 -1.07 -12.49
CA ARG A 60 -21.19 0.29 -12.79
C ARG A 60 -20.65 1.35 -11.83
N VAL A 61 -19.85 0.96 -10.83
CA VAL A 61 -19.15 1.90 -9.96
C VAL A 61 -17.75 2.14 -10.52
N ARG A 62 -17.45 3.39 -10.81
CA ARG A 62 -16.12 3.79 -11.27
C ARG A 62 -15.27 4.20 -10.08
N VAL A 63 -14.31 3.38 -9.69
CA VAL A 63 -13.28 3.74 -8.72
C VAL A 63 -12.09 4.35 -9.46
N THR A 64 -11.57 5.47 -8.97
CA THR A 64 -10.33 6.08 -9.46
C THR A 64 -9.36 6.15 -8.31
N VAL A 65 -8.15 5.64 -8.50
CA VAL A 65 -7.06 5.70 -7.53
C VAL A 65 -5.94 6.54 -8.12
N GLY A 66 -5.61 7.65 -7.47
CA GLY A 66 -4.56 8.58 -7.87
C GLY A 66 -3.38 8.54 -6.92
N VAL A 67 -2.23 9.04 -7.39
CA VAL A 67 -0.99 9.14 -6.62
C VAL A 67 -0.52 10.58 -6.61
N SER A 68 -0.63 11.24 -5.45
CA SER A 68 -0.11 12.59 -5.23
C SER A 68 0.71 12.71 -3.93
N GLY A 69 1.08 11.56 -3.37
CA GLY A 69 1.70 11.46 -2.05
C GLY A 69 0.71 11.71 -0.91
N THR A 70 1.03 11.26 0.31
CA THR A 70 0.15 11.42 1.48
C THR A 70 -0.26 12.88 1.73
N GLY A 71 0.66 13.82 1.59
CA GLY A 71 0.38 15.24 1.80
C GLY A 71 -0.50 15.85 0.70
N GLY A 72 -0.27 15.46 -0.55
CA GLY A 72 -1.09 15.83 -1.69
C GLY A 72 -2.52 15.32 -1.56
N GLY A 73 -2.65 14.05 -1.16
CA GLY A 73 -3.94 13.43 -0.86
C GLY A 73 -4.71 14.15 0.26
N PHE A 74 -4.07 14.45 1.40
CA PHE A 74 -4.72 15.25 2.46
C PHE A 74 -5.14 16.64 1.97
N LYS A 75 -4.35 17.28 1.09
CA LYS A 75 -4.74 18.58 0.51
C LYS A 75 -6.04 18.46 -0.30
N LYS A 76 -6.14 17.45 -1.17
CA LYS A 76 -7.35 17.18 -1.97
C LYS A 76 -8.52 16.77 -1.09
N PHE A 77 -8.29 15.92 -0.10
CA PHE A 77 -9.28 15.44 0.86
C PHE A 77 -9.90 16.60 1.65
N LEU A 78 -9.08 17.49 2.18
CA LEU A 78 -9.50 18.67 2.92
C LEU A 78 -10.11 19.77 2.03
N ASN A 79 -9.97 19.67 0.73
CA ASN A 79 -10.71 20.46 -0.26
C ASN A 79 -11.99 19.77 -0.75
N GLN A 80 -12.30 18.55 -0.26
CA GLN A 80 -13.43 17.72 -0.69
C GLN A 80 -13.39 17.36 -2.20
N GLU A 81 -12.20 17.27 -2.76
CA GLU A 81 -11.97 16.86 -4.17
C GLU A 81 -12.01 15.34 -4.33
N ILE A 82 -11.76 14.60 -3.23
CA ILE A 82 -11.76 13.14 -3.16
C ILE A 82 -12.58 12.64 -1.98
N ASP A 83 -13.06 11.40 -2.08
CA ASP A 83 -13.90 10.75 -1.08
C ASP A 83 -13.05 10.01 -0.03
N ILE A 84 -11.89 9.49 -0.47
CA ILE A 84 -10.95 8.69 0.33
C ILE A 84 -9.53 9.19 0.10
N ASN A 85 -8.78 9.43 1.18
CA ASN A 85 -7.35 9.70 1.12
C ASN A 85 -6.56 8.47 1.56
N ALA A 86 -5.60 8.03 0.74
CA ALA A 86 -4.59 7.03 1.10
C ALA A 86 -3.42 7.69 1.82
N ALA A 87 -2.97 7.13 2.94
CA ALA A 87 -1.95 7.75 3.76
C ALA A 87 -0.96 6.74 4.34
N SER A 88 0.32 7.02 4.21
CA SER A 88 1.41 6.23 4.78
C SER A 88 1.93 6.78 6.10
N ARG A 89 1.18 7.65 6.74
CA ARG A 89 1.35 8.20 8.10
C ARG A 89 0.01 8.67 8.65
N PRO A 90 -0.10 8.81 9.98
CA PRO A 90 -1.25 9.50 10.57
C PRO A 90 -1.40 10.94 10.07
N ILE A 91 -2.61 11.45 10.15
CA ILE A 91 -2.92 12.85 9.88
C ILE A 91 -2.11 13.78 10.79
N LYS A 92 -1.49 14.82 10.24
CA LYS A 92 -0.74 15.80 11.02
C LYS A 92 -1.68 16.70 11.82
N ALA A 93 -1.20 17.26 12.95
CA ALA A 93 -1.98 18.19 13.77
C ALA A 93 -2.53 19.39 12.98
N SER A 94 -1.74 19.94 12.04
CA SER A 94 -2.16 21.04 11.16
C SER A 94 -3.25 20.64 10.17
N GLU A 95 -3.19 19.41 9.64
CA GLU A 95 -4.19 18.84 8.74
C GLU A 95 -5.50 18.59 9.50
N ASN A 96 -5.42 18.01 10.70
CA ASN A 96 -6.57 17.78 11.58
C ASN A 96 -7.23 19.09 12.01
N GLN A 97 -6.43 20.12 12.36
CA GLN A 97 -6.95 21.45 12.68
C GLN A 97 -7.71 22.05 11.48
N ARG A 98 -7.19 21.89 10.26
CA ARG A 98 -7.87 22.33 9.04
C ARG A 98 -9.18 21.57 8.81
N ALA A 99 -9.18 20.24 8.99
CA ALA A 99 -10.40 19.43 8.90
C ALA A 99 -11.48 19.95 9.85
N SER A 100 -11.13 20.17 11.12
CA SER A 100 -12.03 20.68 12.15
C SER A 100 -12.59 22.07 11.80
N THR A 101 -11.71 22.99 11.35
CA THR A 101 -12.13 24.35 10.97
C THR A 101 -13.06 24.35 9.75
N SER A 102 -12.88 23.43 8.82
CA SER A 102 -13.71 23.28 7.62
C SER A 102 -14.93 22.38 7.82
N GLY A 103 -15.16 21.89 9.04
CA GLY A 103 -16.27 21.00 9.37
C GLY A 103 -16.21 19.61 8.73
N ILE A 104 -15.02 19.20 8.27
CA ILE A 104 -14.80 17.89 7.64
C ILE A 104 -14.63 16.85 8.73
N LYS A 105 -15.55 15.88 8.77
CA LYS A 105 -15.46 14.68 9.59
C LYS A 105 -14.89 13.53 8.76
N TYR A 106 -14.08 12.70 9.39
CA TYR A 106 -13.47 11.56 8.71
C TYR A 106 -13.34 10.36 9.64
N ILE A 107 -13.17 9.19 9.03
CA ILE A 107 -12.81 7.95 9.71
C ILE A 107 -11.39 7.59 9.27
N GLU A 108 -10.49 7.40 10.24
CA GLU A 108 -9.15 6.86 10.04
C GLU A 108 -9.19 5.34 10.13
N ILE A 109 -8.71 4.65 9.13
CA ILE A 109 -8.77 3.19 9.03
C ILE A 109 -7.38 2.66 8.70
N PRO A 110 -6.70 1.93 9.61
CA PRO A 110 -5.49 1.21 9.27
C PRO A 110 -5.86 0.03 8.36
N VAL A 111 -5.09 -0.17 7.29
CA VAL A 111 -5.39 -1.19 6.27
C VAL A 111 -4.31 -2.25 6.13
N ALA A 112 -3.05 -1.93 6.46
CA ALA A 112 -1.92 -2.85 6.45
C ALA A 112 -0.74 -2.28 7.24
N PHE A 113 0.32 -3.09 7.36
CA PHE A 113 1.63 -2.63 7.81
C PHE A 113 2.63 -2.69 6.67
N ASP A 114 3.41 -1.63 6.54
CA ASP A 114 4.55 -1.54 5.64
C ASP A 114 5.84 -1.74 6.44
N GLY A 115 6.74 -2.58 5.94
CA GLY A 115 8.05 -2.83 6.52
C GLY A 115 9.13 -2.81 5.46
N LEU A 116 10.25 -2.14 5.74
CA LEU A 116 11.39 -2.09 4.84
C LEU A 116 12.50 -3.01 5.31
N SER A 117 13.05 -3.78 4.38
CA SER A 117 14.24 -4.60 4.61
C SER A 117 15.48 -3.86 4.14
N VAL A 118 16.46 -3.73 5.03
CA VAL A 118 17.82 -3.37 4.66
C VAL A 118 18.62 -4.67 4.52
N VAL A 119 19.27 -4.85 3.39
CA VAL A 119 19.90 -6.13 3.04
C VAL A 119 21.31 -5.93 2.49
N VAL A 120 22.14 -6.95 2.67
CA VAL A 120 23.49 -7.06 2.10
C VAL A 120 23.63 -8.43 1.43
N ASN A 121 24.73 -8.61 0.71
CA ASN A 121 25.11 -9.91 0.16
C ASN A 121 25.32 -10.94 1.28
N PRO A 122 24.99 -12.23 1.10
CA PRO A 122 25.23 -13.28 2.10
C PRO A 122 26.70 -13.45 2.52
N GLU A 123 27.65 -13.15 1.62
CA GLU A 123 29.10 -13.20 1.92
C GLU A 123 29.60 -12.01 2.74
N ASN A 124 28.79 -10.97 2.93
CA ASN A 124 29.10 -9.84 3.80
C ASN A 124 29.14 -10.29 5.26
N SER A 125 30.35 -10.50 5.79
CA SER A 125 30.57 -11.04 7.13
C SER A 125 30.81 -9.97 8.20
N TRP A 126 30.87 -8.67 7.84
CA TRP A 126 31.22 -7.58 8.76
C TRP A 126 30.02 -6.77 9.22
N VAL A 127 28.90 -6.78 8.50
CA VAL A 127 27.69 -6.05 8.92
C VAL A 127 26.80 -6.98 9.75
N ASP A 128 26.80 -6.81 11.07
CA ASP A 128 25.88 -7.51 11.97
C ASP A 128 24.57 -6.74 12.16
N PHE A 129 24.62 -5.42 12.18
CA PHE A 129 23.50 -4.50 12.24
C PHE A 129 23.91 -3.10 11.78
N LEU A 130 22.95 -2.25 11.47
CA LEU A 130 23.13 -0.81 11.25
C LEU A 130 22.23 -0.01 12.20
N THR A 131 22.73 1.15 12.62
CA THR A 131 21.90 2.15 13.32
C THR A 131 21.21 3.05 12.32
N VAL A 132 20.13 3.71 12.74
CA VAL A 132 19.46 4.77 11.95
C VAL A 132 20.44 5.89 11.59
N ALA A 133 21.37 6.24 12.49
CA ALA A 133 22.38 7.26 12.23
C ALA A 133 23.36 6.83 11.11
N GLU A 134 23.78 5.57 11.07
CA GLU A 134 24.64 5.03 10.01
C GLU A 134 23.89 4.95 8.68
N LEU A 135 22.62 4.53 8.67
CA LEU A 135 21.80 4.59 7.48
C LEU A 135 21.67 6.03 6.94
N ASN A 136 21.42 7.00 7.84
CA ASN A 136 21.42 8.41 7.44
C ASN A 136 22.78 8.85 6.89
N LEU A 137 23.88 8.50 7.56
CA LEU A 137 25.23 8.84 7.09
C LEU A 137 25.49 8.30 5.68
N ILE A 138 25.06 7.06 5.38
CA ILE A 138 25.24 6.42 4.08
C ILE A 138 24.34 7.07 3.00
N TRP A 139 23.05 7.29 3.31
CA TRP A 139 22.02 7.59 2.30
C TRP A 139 21.65 9.07 2.17
N LYS A 140 22.08 9.95 3.08
CA LYS A 140 21.77 11.38 2.99
C LYS A 140 22.31 12.03 1.71
N PRO A 141 21.70 13.14 1.22
CA PRO A 141 22.29 13.97 0.20
C PRO A 141 23.73 14.36 0.57
N ASP A 142 24.62 14.39 -0.42
CA ASP A 142 26.02 14.75 -0.25
C ASP A 142 26.74 13.90 0.84
N SER A 143 26.36 12.63 0.96
CA SER A 143 27.03 11.70 1.88
C SER A 143 28.53 11.62 1.57
N PRO A 144 29.42 11.74 2.58
CA PRO A 144 30.86 11.57 2.38
C PRO A 144 31.28 10.09 2.32
N VAL A 145 30.36 9.16 2.61
CA VAL A 145 30.63 7.73 2.66
C VAL A 145 30.84 7.18 1.25
N THR A 146 31.99 6.56 1.04
CA THR A 146 32.33 5.89 -0.22
C THR A 146 32.72 4.42 0.02
N THR A 147 33.28 4.09 1.19
CA THR A 147 33.69 2.75 1.56
C THR A 147 33.00 2.28 2.84
N TRP A 148 33.02 0.98 3.10
CA TRP A 148 32.52 0.42 4.36
C TRP A 148 33.31 0.93 5.57
N ALA A 149 34.63 1.18 5.43
CA ALA A 149 35.48 1.75 6.48
C ALA A 149 35.04 3.16 6.91
N ASP A 150 34.42 3.94 6.00
CA ASP A 150 33.86 5.27 6.32
C ASP A 150 32.64 5.18 7.28
N VAL A 151 31.97 4.03 7.32
CA VAL A 151 30.81 3.81 8.20
C VAL A 151 31.26 3.39 9.60
N ARG A 152 32.13 2.36 9.68
CA ARG A 152 32.71 1.88 10.93
C ARG A 152 34.18 1.55 10.76
N SER A 153 34.99 2.04 11.70
CA SER A 153 36.39 1.63 11.81
C SER A 153 36.52 0.09 11.95
N GLY A 154 37.42 -0.49 11.18
CA GLY A 154 37.67 -1.95 11.16
C GLY A 154 36.81 -2.70 10.13
N TRP A 155 35.87 -2.06 9.45
CA TRP A 155 35.20 -2.62 8.28
C TRP A 155 36.10 -2.51 7.04
N PRO A 156 35.84 -3.27 5.94
CA PRO A 156 36.65 -3.24 4.73
C PRO A 156 36.77 -1.83 4.12
N ASP A 157 37.98 -1.48 3.65
CA ASP A 157 38.19 -0.26 2.86
C ASP A 157 37.86 -0.55 1.37
N GLU A 158 36.61 -0.97 1.16
CA GLU A 158 36.05 -1.33 -0.13
C GLU A 158 34.80 -0.49 -0.41
N PRO A 159 34.58 -0.10 -1.67
CA PRO A 159 33.44 0.74 -2.04
C PRO A 159 32.09 0.10 -1.70
N ILE A 160 31.17 0.84 -1.08
CA ILE A 160 29.80 0.40 -0.91
C ILE A 160 29.05 0.54 -2.24
N ARG A 161 28.47 -0.56 -2.71
CA ARG A 161 27.59 -0.57 -3.87
C ARG A 161 26.14 -0.44 -3.40
N LEU A 162 25.53 0.70 -3.68
CA LEU A 162 24.19 1.02 -3.17
C LEU A 162 23.10 0.69 -4.17
N TYR A 163 22.05 0.02 -3.69
CA TYR A 163 20.88 -0.38 -4.45
C TYR A 163 19.61 0.05 -3.71
N GLY A 164 18.67 0.65 -4.42
CA GLY A 164 17.42 1.09 -3.81
C GLY A 164 16.33 1.34 -4.82
N PRO A 165 15.07 1.48 -4.36
CA PRO A 165 13.95 1.80 -5.23
C PRO A 165 14.16 3.13 -5.95
N GLY A 166 13.51 3.28 -7.10
CA GLY A 166 13.51 4.53 -7.86
C GLY A 166 12.66 5.62 -7.19
N THR A 167 12.74 6.82 -7.76
CA THR A 167 12.10 8.03 -7.19
C THR A 167 10.57 8.02 -7.24
N ASP A 168 9.96 7.15 -8.04
CA ASP A 168 8.51 7.01 -8.12
C ASP A 168 7.96 6.01 -7.08
N SER A 169 8.86 5.32 -6.35
CA SER A 169 8.52 4.32 -5.35
C SER A 169 8.11 4.94 -4.01
N GLY A 170 6.98 4.49 -3.46
CA GLY A 170 6.57 4.83 -2.10
C GLY A 170 7.54 4.31 -1.02
N THR A 171 8.29 3.26 -1.31
CA THR A 171 9.37 2.73 -0.47
C THR A 171 10.53 3.72 -0.39
N PHE A 172 10.90 4.35 -1.52
CA PHE A 172 11.90 5.41 -1.56
C PHE A 172 11.47 6.62 -0.73
N ASP A 173 10.24 7.10 -0.90
CA ASP A 173 9.70 8.22 -0.13
C ASP A 173 9.73 7.93 1.37
N TYR A 174 9.30 6.73 1.76
CA TYR A 174 9.29 6.34 3.17
C TYR A 174 10.70 6.24 3.77
N PHE A 175 11.60 5.55 3.10
CA PHE A 175 12.97 5.40 3.57
C PHE A 175 13.64 6.77 3.73
N THR A 176 13.57 7.61 2.70
CA THR A 176 14.21 8.93 2.71
C THR A 176 13.56 9.85 3.74
N GLY A 177 12.24 9.84 3.86
CA GLY A 177 11.51 10.61 4.88
C GLY A 177 11.88 10.20 6.30
N THR A 178 12.01 8.91 6.54
CA THR A 178 12.29 8.33 7.86
C THR A 178 13.76 8.45 8.25
N ILE A 179 14.66 8.12 7.33
CA ILE A 179 16.10 8.06 7.59
C ILE A 179 16.76 9.43 7.40
N ASN A 180 16.39 10.17 6.35
CA ASN A 180 17.01 11.44 6.00
C ASN A 180 16.18 12.67 6.45
N GLY A 181 15.01 12.43 7.07
CA GLY A 181 14.14 13.47 7.61
C GLY A 181 13.30 14.22 6.58
N LYS A 182 13.43 13.90 5.28
CA LYS A 182 12.65 14.50 4.20
C LYS A 182 12.48 13.50 3.07
N GLU A 183 11.24 13.28 2.64
CA GLU A 183 10.91 12.46 1.46
C GLU A 183 11.71 12.93 0.24
N GLN A 184 12.20 11.99 -0.55
CA GLN A 184 13.02 12.17 -1.76
C GLN A 184 14.41 12.78 -1.53
N ALA A 185 14.81 13.06 -0.31
CA ALA A 185 16.15 13.53 0.00
C ALA A 185 17.11 12.34 0.11
N SER A 186 17.91 12.08 -0.92
CA SER A 186 18.91 11.01 -0.97
C SER A 186 20.11 11.44 -1.81
N ARG A 187 21.24 10.70 -1.64
CA ARG A 187 22.32 10.76 -2.62
C ARG A 187 21.84 10.22 -3.97
N ALA A 188 22.48 10.59 -5.06
CA ALA A 188 22.06 10.21 -6.41
C ALA A 188 22.93 9.11 -7.04
N ASP A 189 24.02 8.73 -6.40
CA ASP A 189 25.04 7.78 -6.91
C ASP A 189 24.76 6.34 -6.44
N PHE A 190 23.52 5.91 -6.47
CA PHE A 190 23.11 4.53 -6.22
C PHE A 190 22.41 3.94 -7.45
N THR A 191 22.38 2.62 -7.55
CA THR A 191 21.59 1.91 -8.58
C THR A 191 20.13 1.94 -8.19
N ALA A 192 19.32 2.71 -8.93
CA ALA A 192 17.89 2.83 -8.74
C ALA A 192 17.14 1.87 -9.66
N SER A 193 16.10 1.21 -9.17
CA SER A 193 15.17 0.43 -9.98
C SER A 193 13.77 0.44 -9.37
N GLU A 194 12.74 0.53 -10.21
CA GLU A 194 11.36 0.30 -9.81
C GLU A 194 11.02 -1.20 -9.75
N ASP A 195 11.87 -2.07 -10.32
CA ASP A 195 11.77 -3.52 -10.23
C ASP A 195 12.70 -4.03 -9.13
N ASP A 196 12.14 -4.46 -8.00
CA ASP A 196 12.86 -4.97 -6.85
C ASP A 196 13.67 -6.25 -7.17
N ASN A 197 13.30 -7.02 -8.21
CA ASN A 197 14.10 -8.17 -8.64
C ASN A 197 15.47 -7.74 -9.19
N VAL A 198 15.56 -6.58 -9.81
CA VAL A 198 16.85 -6.00 -10.26
C VAL A 198 17.72 -5.67 -9.04
N LEU A 199 17.12 -5.13 -7.97
CA LEU A 199 17.82 -4.83 -6.73
C LEU A 199 18.32 -6.11 -6.04
N VAL A 200 17.47 -7.14 -5.97
CA VAL A 200 17.85 -8.47 -5.43
C VAL A 200 19.02 -9.06 -6.20
N GLN A 201 18.98 -9.04 -7.53
CA GLN A 201 20.08 -9.54 -8.37
C GLN A 201 21.37 -8.75 -8.16
N GLY A 202 21.31 -7.43 -8.11
CA GLY A 202 22.46 -6.58 -7.88
C GLY A 202 23.12 -6.86 -6.54
N ILE A 203 22.34 -6.96 -5.46
CA ILE A 203 22.86 -7.17 -4.11
C ILE A 203 23.39 -8.59 -3.94
N SER A 204 22.72 -9.61 -4.47
CA SER A 204 23.19 -10.99 -4.41
C SER A 204 24.45 -11.25 -5.23
N GLY A 205 24.72 -10.42 -6.23
CA GLY A 205 25.89 -10.54 -7.12
C GLY A 205 27.15 -9.78 -6.67
N ASP A 206 27.08 -8.97 -5.62
CA ASP A 206 28.18 -8.12 -5.16
C ASP A 206 28.33 -8.17 -3.64
N THR A 207 29.44 -8.72 -3.15
CA THR A 207 29.77 -8.86 -1.71
C THR A 207 29.72 -7.54 -0.96
N TYR A 208 30.03 -6.42 -1.63
CA TYR A 208 30.06 -5.08 -1.03
C TYR A 208 28.77 -4.30 -1.23
N ALA A 209 27.72 -4.95 -1.71
CA ALA A 209 26.43 -4.32 -1.90
C ALA A 209 25.65 -4.10 -0.59
N LEU A 210 24.94 -2.99 -0.54
CA LEU A 210 23.93 -2.63 0.46
C LEU A 210 22.71 -2.11 -0.27
N GLY A 211 21.52 -2.57 0.11
CA GLY A 211 20.29 -2.04 -0.45
C GLY A 211 19.13 -2.11 0.51
N TYR A 212 17.99 -1.58 0.05
CA TYR A 212 16.73 -1.66 0.78
C TYR A 212 15.55 -1.74 -0.19
N PHE A 213 14.49 -2.43 0.25
CA PHE A 213 13.20 -2.59 -0.46
C PHE A 213 12.16 -3.15 0.50
N GLY A 214 10.94 -3.40 0.01
CA GLY A 214 9.85 -3.96 0.81
C GLY A 214 10.17 -5.33 1.40
N TYR A 215 9.68 -5.59 2.62
CA TYR A 215 9.94 -6.84 3.34
C TYR A 215 9.46 -8.08 2.58
N ALA A 216 8.39 -7.99 1.80
CA ALA A 216 7.88 -9.11 1.02
C ALA A 216 8.93 -9.66 0.05
N TYR A 217 9.58 -8.78 -0.72
CA TYR A 217 10.65 -9.19 -1.65
C TYR A 217 11.84 -9.82 -0.95
N TYR A 218 12.19 -9.32 0.25
CA TYR A 218 13.20 -10.00 1.06
C TYR A 218 12.72 -11.40 1.46
N SER A 219 11.50 -11.56 1.96
CA SER A 219 10.99 -12.86 2.43
C SER A 219 10.96 -13.93 1.34
N GLU A 220 10.68 -13.53 0.10
CA GLU A 220 10.70 -14.40 -1.08
C GLU A 220 12.12 -14.75 -1.57
N ASN A 221 13.14 -13.97 -1.19
CA ASN A 221 14.52 -14.14 -1.62
C ASN A 221 15.51 -14.27 -0.44
N ALA A 222 15.03 -14.71 0.71
CA ALA A 222 15.82 -14.78 1.94
C ALA A 222 17.07 -15.70 1.84
N GLU A 223 17.05 -16.67 0.93
CA GLU A 223 18.18 -17.56 0.68
C GLU A 223 19.32 -16.88 -0.15
N LYS A 224 19.01 -15.77 -0.83
CA LYS A 224 19.97 -15.03 -1.69
C LYS A 224 20.53 -13.79 -1.00
N LEU A 225 19.96 -13.40 0.15
CA LEU A 225 20.22 -12.11 0.79
C LEU A 225 20.44 -12.28 2.28
N LYS A 226 21.29 -11.44 2.86
CA LYS A 226 21.44 -11.33 4.30
C LYS A 226 20.70 -10.10 4.80
N ILE A 227 19.71 -10.32 5.68
CA ILE A 227 19.00 -9.23 6.34
C ILE A 227 19.91 -8.52 7.34
N VAL A 228 19.80 -7.19 7.39
CA VAL A 228 20.50 -6.35 8.34
C VAL A 228 19.52 -5.87 9.42
N PRO A 229 19.68 -6.31 10.67
CA PRO A 229 18.92 -5.75 11.79
C PRO A 229 19.18 -4.25 11.94
N ILE A 230 18.15 -3.48 12.29
CA ILE A 230 18.27 -2.03 12.45
C ILE A 230 18.11 -1.66 13.92
N ASP A 231 19.06 -0.86 14.42
CA ASP A 231 18.98 -0.27 15.75
C ASP A 231 18.34 1.12 15.67
N GLY A 232 17.09 1.19 16.06
CA GLY A 232 16.32 2.44 16.24
C GLY A 232 16.48 3.09 17.60
N GLY A 233 17.51 2.71 18.38
CA GLY A 233 17.79 3.24 19.73
C GLY A 233 17.36 2.32 20.87
N LYS A 234 16.90 1.10 20.57
CA LYS A 234 16.51 0.09 21.57
C LYS A 234 17.23 -1.24 21.38
N GLY A 235 18.31 -1.23 20.63
CA GLY A 235 19.06 -2.40 20.17
C GLY A 235 18.63 -2.88 18.78
N PRO A 236 19.47 -3.70 18.12
CA PRO A 236 19.20 -4.19 16.78
C PRO A 236 17.99 -5.12 16.73
N ILE A 237 17.05 -4.83 15.82
CA ILE A 237 15.84 -5.64 15.57
C ILE A 237 15.80 -5.97 14.08
N ALA A 238 15.65 -7.26 13.76
CA ALA A 238 15.45 -7.70 12.38
C ALA A 238 13.98 -7.53 11.97
N PRO A 239 13.68 -7.20 10.72
CA PRO A 239 12.32 -7.23 10.19
C PRO A 239 11.84 -8.68 10.11
N THR A 240 10.70 -8.91 10.69
CA THR A 240 9.91 -10.13 10.57
C THR A 240 8.44 -9.72 10.56
N GLN A 241 7.55 -10.56 10.07
CA GLN A 241 6.13 -10.28 10.14
C GLN A 241 5.69 -9.87 11.55
N LYS A 242 6.21 -10.54 12.58
CA LYS A 242 5.91 -10.22 13.98
C LYS A 242 6.42 -8.84 14.39
N THR A 243 7.69 -8.50 14.08
CA THR A 243 8.31 -7.24 14.52
C THR A 243 7.79 -6.03 13.75
N ILE A 244 7.34 -6.23 12.51
CA ILE A 244 6.67 -5.22 11.69
C ILE A 244 5.27 -4.97 12.25
N ASN A 245 4.44 -6.02 12.43
CA ASN A 245 3.07 -5.90 12.91
C ASN A 245 2.94 -5.30 14.32
N ASN A 246 3.88 -5.60 15.23
CA ASN A 246 3.85 -5.05 16.58
C ASN A 246 4.59 -3.71 16.73
N GLY A 247 5.14 -3.16 15.63
CA GLY A 247 5.87 -1.89 15.59
C GLY A 247 7.23 -1.91 16.31
N SER A 248 7.75 -3.07 16.71
CA SER A 248 9.06 -3.14 17.36
C SER A 248 10.22 -2.91 16.39
N TYR A 249 10.02 -3.22 15.10
CA TYR A 249 10.97 -2.90 14.02
C TYR A 249 10.83 -1.41 13.62
N SER A 250 11.22 -0.52 14.51
CA SER A 250 11.12 0.93 14.32
C SER A 250 12.50 1.52 14.02
N PRO A 251 12.59 2.52 13.11
CA PRO A 251 11.50 3.26 12.47
C PRO A 251 11.11 2.73 11.07
N LEU A 252 11.61 1.57 10.63
CA LEU A 252 11.39 1.04 9.28
C LEU A 252 10.16 0.13 9.17
N SER A 253 9.21 0.24 10.12
CA SER A 253 7.86 -0.31 10.01
C SER A 253 6.84 0.73 10.41
N ARG A 254 5.69 0.74 9.73
CA ARG A 254 4.60 1.68 10.00
C ARG A 254 3.26 1.10 9.58
N PRO A 255 2.16 1.44 10.27
CA PRO A 255 0.84 1.25 9.75
C PRO A 255 0.58 2.21 8.59
N ILE A 256 -0.19 1.74 7.62
CA ILE A 256 -0.69 2.55 6.50
C ILE A 256 -2.21 2.60 6.54
N TYR A 257 -2.80 3.68 6.03
CA TYR A 257 -4.17 4.05 6.32
C TYR A 257 -4.93 4.45 5.07
N ILE A 258 -6.26 4.35 5.16
CA ILE A 258 -7.18 5.16 4.37
C ILE A 258 -7.97 6.07 5.31
N TYR A 259 -8.29 7.27 4.83
CA TYR A 259 -9.15 8.25 5.50
C TYR A 259 -10.41 8.43 4.68
N ALA A 260 -11.55 8.03 5.22
CA ALA A 260 -12.83 8.16 4.55
C ALA A 260 -13.54 9.44 4.99
N ASN A 261 -14.01 10.25 4.05
CA ASN A 261 -14.86 11.40 4.36
C ASN A 261 -16.23 10.91 4.86
N ALA A 262 -16.60 11.29 6.09
CA ALA A 262 -17.82 10.82 6.71
C ALA A 262 -19.09 11.20 5.91
N THR A 263 -19.10 12.37 5.25
CA THR A 263 -20.22 12.77 4.40
C THR A 263 -20.26 11.97 3.09
N ALA A 264 -19.11 11.55 2.56
CA ALA A 264 -19.05 10.71 1.38
C ALA A 264 -19.62 9.31 1.62
N LEU A 265 -19.59 8.83 2.88
CA LEU A 265 -20.18 7.54 3.27
C LEU A 265 -21.73 7.50 3.15
N ASP A 266 -22.40 8.64 3.08
CA ASP A 266 -23.82 8.71 2.79
C ASP A 266 -24.14 8.29 1.34
N GLN A 267 -23.14 8.22 0.48
CA GLN A 267 -23.25 7.74 -0.90
C GLN A 267 -23.09 6.21 -0.92
N PRO A 268 -24.10 5.44 -1.37
CA PRO A 268 -24.09 3.97 -1.29
C PRO A 268 -22.88 3.33 -1.96
N GLN A 269 -22.38 3.87 -3.08
CA GLN A 269 -21.22 3.33 -3.79
C GLN A 269 -19.92 3.52 -2.99
N VAL A 270 -19.77 4.64 -2.27
CA VAL A 270 -18.57 4.91 -1.43
C VAL A 270 -18.58 4.00 -0.21
N SER A 271 -19.72 3.90 0.48
CA SER A 271 -19.88 3.01 1.63
C SER A 271 -19.65 1.55 1.27
N SER A 272 -20.22 1.10 0.14
CA SER A 272 -20.02 -0.27 -0.37
C SER A 272 -18.55 -0.54 -0.73
N PHE A 273 -17.87 0.40 -1.37
CA PHE A 273 -16.45 0.26 -1.69
C PHE A 273 -15.58 0.14 -0.44
N ILE A 274 -15.82 0.97 0.58
CA ILE A 274 -15.07 0.90 1.83
C ILE A 274 -15.32 -0.42 2.56
N SER A 275 -16.58 -0.90 2.61
CA SER A 275 -16.86 -2.22 3.20
C SER A 275 -16.10 -3.32 2.46
N PHE A 276 -16.14 -3.32 1.12
CA PHE A 276 -15.39 -4.27 0.30
C PHE A 276 -13.87 -4.15 0.54
N TYR A 277 -13.35 -2.93 0.65
CA TYR A 277 -11.94 -2.68 0.96
C TYR A 277 -11.54 -3.34 2.28
N LEU A 278 -12.34 -3.15 3.33
CA LEU A 278 -12.06 -3.72 4.66
C LEU A 278 -12.13 -5.25 4.68
N ASP A 279 -13.07 -5.82 3.94
CA ASP A 279 -13.24 -7.28 3.87
C ASP A 279 -12.11 -7.97 3.11
N ASN A 280 -11.45 -7.27 2.17
CA ASN A 280 -10.47 -7.87 1.25
C ASN A 280 -9.04 -7.33 1.44
N ALA A 281 -8.84 -6.18 2.08
CA ALA A 281 -7.54 -5.53 2.19
C ALA A 281 -6.46 -6.44 2.79
N GLY A 282 -6.80 -7.29 3.76
CA GLY A 282 -5.82 -8.18 4.39
C GLY A 282 -5.24 -9.23 3.44
N ILE A 283 -6.06 -9.77 2.53
CA ILE A 283 -5.62 -10.76 1.52
C ILE A 283 -4.87 -10.03 0.41
N LEU A 284 -5.49 -8.98 -0.14
CA LEU A 284 -4.91 -8.25 -1.27
C LEU A 284 -3.62 -7.50 -0.90
N ALA A 285 -3.50 -7.01 0.35
CA ALA A 285 -2.25 -6.45 0.84
C ALA A 285 -1.11 -7.48 0.81
N GLN A 286 -1.37 -8.73 1.23
CA GLN A 286 -0.37 -9.79 1.18
C GLN A 286 0.02 -10.13 -0.26
N GLU A 287 -0.92 -10.19 -1.18
CA GLU A 287 -0.67 -10.45 -2.60
C GLU A 287 0.23 -9.39 -3.26
N VAL A 288 0.11 -8.13 -2.82
CA VAL A 288 0.95 -7.01 -3.30
C VAL A 288 2.14 -6.71 -2.38
N GLY A 289 2.46 -7.62 -1.44
CA GLY A 289 3.70 -7.60 -0.67
C GLY A 289 3.69 -6.83 0.64
N TYR A 290 2.52 -6.51 1.19
CA TYR A 290 2.37 -5.90 2.52
C TYR A 290 2.01 -6.95 3.59
N ILE A 291 1.98 -6.51 4.85
CA ILE A 291 1.68 -7.34 6.01
C ILE A 291 0.37 -6.88 6.65
#